data_879e6ca9ceb9dbaaa6aaa2335f69c2c7
#
_entry.id   879e6ca9ceb9dbaaa6aaa2335f69c2c7
#
_cell.length_a   1.000
_cell.length_b   1.000
_cell.length_c   1.000
_cell.angle_alpha   90.00
_cell.angle_beta   90.00
_cell.angle_gamma   90.00
#
_symmetry.space_group_name_H-M   'P 1'
#
loop_
_entity.id
_entity.type
_entity.pdbx_description
1 polymer ?
#
loop_
_entity_poly.entity_id
_entity_poly.type
_entity_poly.pdbx_seq_one_letter_code
_entity_poly.pdbx_strand_id
1 'polypeptide(L)'
;MRRQPSITLRLTLLFAVASSLIMIALGGFFGWAMERHFEEIDAAEIDGKLELIAHALNETRDSAALRTLPRRLDDALVGHHALSVNVSMADGALITASGSARFPPNVMAKPLNGGRITRALLRSWSDPSDSYRGIVVKLPSGMPAGAPFQVALAVNITHHQVFTTEIRNTIWIAICCGIVLIGILAWFMAHRGLAPLREIVQHIRDMSADHLNARLTSESVPVELNDLAHAFNDMLSRLEDSFRRLSDFSSDIAHE
;
A
#
# COMPACT_ATOMS: atom_id res chain seq x y z
N MET A 1 -1.01 -41.83 8.70
CA MET A 1 -1.64 -41.49 7.42
C MET A 1 -1.85 -39.99 7.32
N ARG A 2 -1.11 -39.25 6.47
CA ARG A 2 -1.35 -37.83 6.23
C ARG A 2 -2.64 -37.67 5.42
N ARG A 3 -3.70 -37.19 6.04
CA ARG A 3 -4.93 -36.83 5.31
C ARG A 3 -4.57 -35.74 4.27
N GLN A 4 -4.73 -36.08 3.00
CA GLN A 4 -4.53 -35.11 1.94
C GLN A 4 -5.55 -33.98 2.11
N PRO A 5 -5.12 -32.69 2.05
CA PRO A 5 -6.03 -31.56 2.20
C PRO A 5 -7.05 -31.56 1.05
N SER A 6 -8.30 -31.22 1.37
CA SER A 6 -9.40 -31.19 0.39
C SER A 6 -9.08 -30.17 -0.72
N ILE A 7 -9.55 -30.44 -1.94
CA ILE A 7 -9.42 -29.53 -3.11
C ILE A 7 -9.97 -28.15 -2.77
N THR A 8 -11.10 -28.11 -2.06
CA THR A 8 -11.72 -26.88 -1.56
C THR A 8 -10.73 -26.05 -0.74
N LEU A 9 -10.05 -26.70 0.23
CA LEU A 9 -9.10 -26.00 1.09
C LEU A 9 -7.90 -25.47 0.30
N ARG A 10 -7.38 -26.24 -0.64
CA ARG A 10 -6.26 -25.81 -1.49
C ARG A 10 -6.63 -24.61 -2.36
N LEU A 11 -7.80 -24.64 -2.98
CA LEU A 11 -8.28 -23.56 -3.85
C LEU A 11 -8.54 -22.29 -3.05
N THR A 12 -9.21 -22.40 -1.91
CA THR A 12 -9.45 -21.27 -0.99
C THR A 12 -8.14 -20.66 -0.53
N LEU A 13 -7.16 -21.48 -0.15
CA LEU A 13 -5.88 -21.02 0.38
C LEU A 13 -5.04 -20.33 -0.71
N LEU A 14 -5.01 -20.87 -1.93
CA LEU A 14 -4.34 -20.25 -3.07
C LEU A 14 -4.95 -18.88 -3.40
N PHE A 15 -6.28 -18.80 -3.45
CA PHE A 15 -6.97 -17.54 -3.73
C PHE A 15 -6.76 -16.52 -2.62
N ALA A 16 -6.87 -16.94 -1.36
CA ALA A 16 -6.65 -16.07 -0.22
C ALA A 16 -5.21 -15.54 -0.17
N VAL A 17 -4.20 -16.39 -0.40
CA VAL A 17 -2.79 -15.97 -0.42
C VAL A 17 -2.52 -15.03 -1.57
N ALA A 18 -2.95 -15.35 -2.79
CA ALA A 18 -2.73 -14.49 -3.96
C ALA A 18 -3.38 -13.11 -3.77
N SER A 19 -4.62 -13.06 -3.32
CA SER A 19 -5.35 -11.82 -3.07
C SER A 19 -4.72 -11.01 -1.93
N SER A 20 -4.27 -11.68 -0.85
CA SER A 20 -3.59 -11.01 0.26
C SER A 20 -2.28 -10.36 -0.18
N LEU A 21 -1.48 -11.05 -1.00
CA LEU A 21 -0.23 -10.49 -1.55
C LEU A 21 -0.49 -9.24 -2.40
N ILE A 22 -1.51 -9.29 -3.25
CA ILE A 22 -1.90 -8.14 -4.08
C ILE A 22 -2.34 -6.96 -3.20
N MET A 23 -3.19 -7.19 -2.19
CA MET A 23 -3.67 -6.13 -1.30
C MET A 23 -2.54 -5.51 -0.48
N ILE A 24 -1.63 -6.33 0.05
CA ILE A 24 -0.47 -5.86 0.81
C ILE A 24 0.47 -5.04 -0.10
N ALA A 25 0.73 -5.52 -1.32
CA ALA A 25 1.55 -4.79 -2.29
C ALA A 25 0.92 -3.43 -2.65
N LEU A 26 -0.39 -3.41 -2.87
CA LEU A 26 -1.13 -2.19 -3.21
C LEU A 26 -1.11 -1.20 -2.03
N GLY A 27 -1.35 -1.66 -0.81
CA GLY A 27 -1.29 -0.83 0.40
C GLY A 27 0.10 -0.26 0.66
N GLY A 28 1.14 -1.07 0.49
CA GLY A 28 2.53 -0.63 0.59
C GLY A 28 2.89 0.41 -0.48
N PHE A 29 2.46 0.19 -1.72
CA PHE A 29 2.64 1.14 -2.82
C PHE A 29 1.94 2.48 -2.53
N PHE A 30 0.69 2.44 -2.06
CA PHE A 30 -0.06 3.65 -1.71
C PHE A 30 0.60 4.43 -0.58
N GLY A 31 1.04 3.75 0.48
CA GLY A 31 1.77 4.37 1.58
C GLY A 31 3.06 5.05 1.12
N TRP A 32 3.86 4.37 0.31
CA TRP A 32 5.07 4.93 -0.28
C TRP A 32 4.80 6.13 -1.20
N ALA A 33 3.79 6.04 -2.07
CA ALA A 33 3.43 7.10 -2.99
C ALA A 33 2.96 8.36 -2.25
N MET A 34 2.19 8.18 -1.16
CA MET A 34 1.70 9.26 -0.32
C MET A 34 2.84 10.01 0.38
N GLU A 35 3.77 9.26 1.00
CA GLU A 35 4.93 9.84 1.65
C GLU A 35 5.79 10.64 0.67
N ARG A 36 6.05 10.06 -0.50
CA ARG A 36 6.77 10.73 -1.56
C ARG A 36 6.09 12.02 -2.03
N HIS A 37 4.78 12.01 -2.15
CA HIS A 37 4.00 13.17 -2.56
C HIS A 37 4.11 14.33 -1.56
N PHE A 38 4.01 14.04 -0.26
CA PHE A 38 4.21 15.05 0.77
C PHE A 38 5.64 15.61 0.78
N GLU A 39 6.65 14.77 0.58
CA GLU A 39 8.03 15.25 0.45
C GLU A 39 8.23 16.20 -0.73
N GLU A 40 7.55 15.95 -1.84
CA GLU A 40 7.61 16.82 -3.02
C GLU A 40 6.90 18.17 -2.76
N ILE A 41 5.77 18.16 -2.05
CA ILE A 41 5.06 19.39 -1.64
C ILE A 41 5.92 20.23 -0.71
N ASP A 42 6.47 19.62 0.35
CA ASP A 42 7.34 20.31 1.31
C ASP A 42 8.58 20.92 0.61
N ALA A 43 9.17 20.19 -0.35
CA ALA A 43 10.29 20.68 -1.12
C ALA A 43 9.92 21.90 -1.97
N ALA A 44 8.77 21.86 -2.64
CA ALA A 44 8.29 22.97 -3.45
C ALA A 44 7.96 24.22 -2.58
N GLU A 45 7.38 24.01 -1.40
CA GLU A 45 7.10 25.09 -0.46
C GLU A 45 8.40 25.74 0.04
N ILE A 46 9.37 24.95 0.46
CA ILE A 46 10.68 25.43 0.91
C ILE A 46 11.41 26.15 -0.22
N ASP A 47 11.40 25.63 -1.45
CA ASP A 47 12.05 26.25 -2.61
C ASP A 47 11.46 27.64 -2.92
N GLY A 48 10.12 27.74 -2.97
CA GLY A 48 9.45 29.00 -3.19
C GLY A 48 9.69 30.05 -2.09
N LYS A 49 9.77 29.59 -0.81
CA LYS A 49 10.07 30.54 0.31
C LYS A 49 11.53 30.94 0.33
N LEU A 50 12.43 30.01 -0.04
CA LEU A 50 13.84 30.35 -0.16
C LEU A 50 14.11 31.42 -1.23
N GLU A 51 13.36 31.34 -2.34
CA GLU A 51 13.46 32.35 -3.41
C GLU A 51 13.03 33.74 -2.91
N LEU A 52 11.94 33.86 -2.14
CA LEU A 52 11.50 35.10 -1.51
C LEU A 52 12.56 35.65 -0.54
N ILE A 53 13.13 34.79 0.30
CA ILE A 53 14.19 35.21 1.24
C ILE A 53 15.44 35.64 0.47
N ALA A 54 15.83 34.90 -0.57
CA ALA A 54 16.98 35.24 -1.41
C ALA A 54 16.80 36.63 -2.06
N HIS A 55 15.59 36.93 -2.52
CA HIS A 55 15.28 38.27 -3.08
C HIS A 55 15.43 39.36 -2.02
N ALA A 56 14.86 39.19 -0.83
CA ALA A 56 14.98 40.12 0.27
C ALA A 56 16.45 40.35 0.72
N LEU A 57 17.24 39.29 0.75
CA LEU A 57 18.67 39.36 1.09
C LEU A 57 19.49 40.08 0.01
N ASN A 58 19.18 39.88 -1.27
CA ASN A 58 19.86 40.48 -2.39
C ASN A 58 19.59 42.02 -2.45
N GLU A 59 18.42 42.45 -1.97
CA GLU A 59 18.09 43.88 -1.83
C GLU A 59 18.80 44.57 -0.64
N THR A 60 19.39 43.78 0.26
CA THR A 60 20.10 44.31 1.43
C THR A 60 21.51 44.73 1.02
N ARG A 61 21.68 46.03 0.70
CA ARG A 61 22.92 46.60 0.14
C ARG A 61 23.77 47.35 1.15
N ASP A 62 23.18 47.71 2.28
CA ASP A 62 23.84 48.52 3.32
C ASP A 62 23.40 48.12 4.74
N SER A 63 24.04 48.71 5.73
CA SER A 63 23.75 48.44 7.14
C SER A 63 22.37 48.97 7.61
N ALA A 64 21.78 49.92 6.91
CA ALA A 64 20.44 50.43 7.21
C ALA A 64 19.39 49.39 6.73
N ALA A 65 19.54 48.86 5.51
CA ALA A 65 18.71 47.77 4.99
C ALA A 65 18.81 46.50 5.86
N LEU A 66 20.00 46.20 6.40
CA LEU A 66 20.19 45.07 7.30
C LEU A 66 19.38 45.21 8.60
N ARG A 67 19.25 46.41 9.16
CA ARG A 67 18.45 46.64 10.37
C ARG A 67 16.94 46.45 10.13
N THR A 68 16.47 46.69 8.93
CA THR A 68 15.04 46.55 8.57
C THR A 68 14.71 45.12 8.05
N LEU A 69 15.73 44.33 7.75
CA LEU A 69 15.57 42.98 7.21
C LEU A 69 14.66 42.04 8.06
N PRO A 70 14.76 42.01 9.40
CA PRO A 70 13.86 41.20 10.21
C PRO A 70 12.38 41.48 9.96
N ARG A 71 12.01 42.81 9.95
CA ARG A 71 10.62 43.21 9.70
C ARG A 71 10.18 42.87 8.28
N ARG A 72 11.03 43.05 7.29
CA ARG A 72 10.73 42.72 5.88
C ARG A 72 10.53 41.22 5.68
N LEU A 73 11.31 40.40 6.37
CA LEU A 73 11.14 38.94 6.35
C LEU A 73 9.87 38.52 7.09
N ASP A 74 9.57 39.13 8.22
CA ASP A 74 8.33 38.85 8.95
C ASP A 74 7.12 39.20 8.10
N ASP A 75 7.12 40.38 7.46
CA ASP A 75 6.03 40.81 6.55
C ASP A 75 5.89 39.91 5.34
N ALA A 76 6.99 39.41 4.77
CA ALA A 76 6.98 38.53 3.62
C ALA A 76 6.51 37.08 3.98
N LEU A 77 6.63 36.70 5.25
CA LEU A 77 6.29 35.38 5.77
C LEU A 77 5.00 35.39 6.59
N VAL A 78 4.29 36.51 6.66
CA VAL A 78 2.99 36.62 7.33
C VAL A 78 2.01 35.58 6.77
N GLY A 79 1.34 34.86 7.68
CA GLY A 79 0.36 33.80 7.32
C GLY A 79 0.95 32.40 7.16
N HIS A 80 2.27 32.22 7.24
CA HIS A 80 2.94 30.92 7.15
C HIS A 80 3.38 30.40 8.52
N HIS A 81 2.41 30.13 9.40
CA HIS A 81 2.66 29.70 10.80
C HIS A 81 3.43 28.37 10.93
N ALA A 82 3.43 27.54 9.90
CA ALA A 82 4.17 26.29 9.88
C ALA A 82 5.65 26.45 9.52
N LEU A 83 6.06 27.66 9.07
CA LEU A 83 7.40 27.94 8.61
C LEU A 83 8.27 28.48 9.73
N SER A 84 9.50 28.00 9.80
CA SER A 84 10.53 28.52 10.70
C SER A 84 11.76 28.91 9.89
N VAL A 85 12.24 30.12 10.12
CA VAL A 85 13.37 30.72 9.41
C VAL A 85 14.40 31.20 10.42
N ASN A 86 15.66 30.93 10.13
CA ASN A 86 16.79 31.42 10.88
C ASN A 86 17.83 31.97 9.88
N VAL A 87 18.09 33.26 9.94
CA VAL A 87 19.08 33.93 9.11
C VAL A 87 20.23 34.40 9.97
N SER A 88 21.42 33.94 9.63
CA SER A 88 22.67 34.27 10.32
C SER A 88 23.76 34.78 9.34
N MET A 89 24.69 35.54 9.84
CA MET A 89 25.91 35.88 9.11
C MET A 89 26.88 34.70 9.04
N ALA A 90 27.91 34.81 8.23
CA ALA A 90 28.94 33.77 8.07
C ALA A 90 29.73 33.51 9.36
N ASP A 91 29.83 34.45 10.27
CA ASP A 91 30.44 34.32 11.60
C ASP A 91 29.52 33.68 12.64
N GLY A 92 28.28 33.34 12.24
CA GLY A 92 27.28 32.72 13.13
C GLY A 92 26.41 33.73 13.89
N ALA A 93 26.63 35.05 13.70
CA ALA A 93 25.79 36.08 14.32
C ALA A 93 24.36 36.00 13.78
N LEU A 94 23.39 35.83 14.67
CA LEU A 94 21.97 35.72 14.33
C LEU A 94 21.43 37.09 13.96
N ILE A 95 20.80 37.22 12.79
CA ILE A 95 20.12 38.40 12.31
C ILE A 95 18.64 38.36 12.66
N THR A 96 18.00 37.25 12.35
CA THR A 96 16.59 37.05 12.66
C THR A 96 16.29 35.55 12.83
N ALA A 97 15.33 35.27 13.69
CA ALA A 97 14.75 33.93 13.83
C ALA A 97 13.24 34.11 13.97
N SER A 98 12.48 33.37 13.16
CA SER A 98 11.02 33.32 13.18
C SER A 98 10.57 31.86 13.19
N GLY A 99 9.44 31.60 13.85
CA GLY A 99 8.88 30.25 13.98
C GLY A 99 9.38 29.47 15.21
N SER A 100 8.96 28.21 15.34
CA SER A 100 9.16 27.37 16.52
C SER A 100 10.30 26.37 16.39
N ALA A 101 10.80 26.10 15.18
CA ALA A 101 11.80 25.06 14.94
C ALA A 101 13.14 25.38 15.60
N ARG A 102 13.66 24.40 16.34
CA ARG A 102 15.04 24.41 16.80
C ARG A 102 15.89 23.63 15.80
N PHE A 103 16.83 24.32 15.14
CA PHE A 103 17.72 23.70 14.17
C PHE A 103 18.86 22.97 14.89
N PRO A 104 18.95 21.63 14.79
CA PRO A 104 19.97 20.88 15.44
C PRO A 104 21.36 21.12 14.80
N PRO A 105 22.46 20.98 15.58
CA PRO A 105 23.81 21.25 15.07
C PRO A 105 24.21 20.46 13.83
N ASN A 106 23.74 19.22 13.71
CA ASN A 106 24.02 18.36 12.57
C ASN A 106 23.35 18.82 11.26
N VAL A 107 22.22 19.57 11.36
CA VAL A 107 21.55 20.22 10.23
C VAL A 107 22.29 21.49 9.86
N MET A 108 22.66 22.30 10.87
CA MET A 108 23.37 23.57 10.67
C MET A 108 24.80 23.39 10.15
N ALA A 109 25.46 22.27 10.45
CA ALA A 109 26.87 22.05 10.11
C ALA A 109 27.15 21.86 8.61
N LYS A 110 26.14 21.60 7.80
CA LYS A 110 26.33 21.30 6.37
C LYS A 110 25.42 22.16 5.50
N PRO A 111 25.67 23.47 5.42
CA PRO A 111 24.93 24.36 4.55
C PRO A 111 25.23 24.02 3.09
N LEU A 112 24.20 24.01 2.25
CA LEU A 112 24.32 23.84 0.81
C LEU A 112 24.60 25.19 0.16
N ASN A 113 25.36 25.21 -0.91
CA ASN A 113 25.43 26.39 -1.77
C ASN A 113 24.13 26.46 -2.58
N GLY A 114 23.50 27.62 -2.68
CA GLY A 114 22.19 27.83 -3.27
C GLY A 114 21.95 27.04 -4.56
N GLY A 115 20.70 26.88 -4.93
CA GLY A 115 20.25 26.10 -6.07
C GLY A 115 18.82 25.65 -5.86
N ARG A 116 18.23 25.01 -6.85
CA ARG A 116 16.87 24.47 -6.75
C ARG A 116 16.78 23.41 -5.68
N ILE A 117 15.85 23.56 -4.77
CA ILE A 117 15.64 22.61 -3.68
C ILE A 117 14.83 21.41 -4.19
N THR A 118 15.38 20.25 -3.94
CA THR A 118 14.71 18.97 -4.22
C THR A 118 14.52 18.19 -2.92
N ARG A 119 13.57 17.28 -2.88
CA ARG A 119 13.28 16.42 -1.73
C ARG A 119 14.52 15.70 -1.17
N ALA A 120 15.46 15.31 -2.04
CA ALA A 120 16.68 14.60 -1.64
C ALA A 120 17.65 15.47 -0.79
N LEU A 121 17.51 16.78 -0.84
CA LEU A 121 18.34 17.72 -0.09
C LEU A 121 17.75 18.06 1.28
N LEU A 122 16.45 17.78 1.48
CA LEU A 122 15.76 18.07 2.73
C LEU A 122 16.20 17.09 3.82
N ARG A 123 16.22 17.60 5.04
CA ARG A 123 16.48 16.82 6.25
C ARG A 123 15.29 16.91 7.18
N SER A 124 14.93 15.77 7.74
CA SER A 124 13.87 15.71 8.76
C SER A 124 14.50 15.53 10.14
N TRP A 125 13.93 16.18 11.12
CA TRP A 125 14.25 16.00 12.54
C TRP A 125 13.01 16.24 13.38
N SER A 126 13.03 15.76 14.61
CA SER A 126 11.94 15.97 15.56
C SER A 126 12.50 16.54 16.85
N ASP A 127 11.73 17.40 17.48
CA ASP A 127 11.89 17.75 18.87
C ASP A 127 10.74 17.14 19.70
N PRO A 128 10.68 17.29 21.03
CA PRO A 128 9.69 16.61 21.86
C PRO A 128 8.23 16.90 21.50
N SER A 129 7.94 18.03 20.86
CA SER A 129 6.59 18.47 20.53
C SER A 129 6.24 18.35 19.04
N ASP A 130 7.23 18.55 18.17
CA ASP A 130 7.00 18.74 16.75
C ASP A 130 8.05 18.06 15.87
N SER A 131 7.64 17.78 14.65
CA SER A 131 8.52 17.25 13.59
C SER A 131 8.70 18.29 12.49
N TYR A 132 9.91 18.41 12.02
CA TYR A 132 10.29 19.41 11.04
C TYR A 132 11.00 18.78 9.86
N ARG A 133 10.83 19.40 8.70
CA ARG A 133 11.60 19.11 7.49
C ARG A 133 12.17 20.41 6.97
N GLY A 134 13.47 20.43 6.70
CA GLY A 134 14.11 21.70 6.34
C GLY A 134 15.48 21.54 5.72
N ILE A 135 16.10 22.69 5.47
CA ILE A 135 17.39 22.80 4.79
C ILE A 135 18.15 24.00 5.34
N VAL A 136 19.46 23.95 5.17
CA VAL A 136 20.35 25.10 5.44
C VAL A 136 21.11 25.41 4.16
N VAL A 137 21.03 26.69 3.71
CA VAL A 137 21.65 27.14 2.47
C VAL A 137 22.47 28.39 2.72
N LYS A 138 23.52 28.59 1.92
CA LYS A 138 24.25 29.82 1.82
C LYS A 138 23.71 30.66 0.68
N LEU A 139 23.25 31.86 0.97
CA LEU A 139 22.77 32.79 -0.02
C LEU A 139 23.71 34.00 -0.12
N PRO A 140 23.94 34.56 -1.33
CA PRO A 140 24.78 35.72 -1.50
C PRO A 140 24.19 36.92 -0.79
N SER A 141 25.06 37.78 -0.29
CA SER A 141 24.71 39.09 0.25
C SER A 141 24.60 40.07 -0.89
N GLY A 142 23.62 41.00 -0.84
CA GLY A 142 23.58 42.17 -1.73
C GLY A 142 24.63 43.23 -1.42
N MET A 143 25.38 43.09 -0.33
CA MET A 143 26.41 44.03 0.09
C MET A 143 27.70 43.85 -0.74
N PRO A 144 28.37 44.93 -1.20
CA PRO A 144 29.66 44.85 -1.87
C PRO A 144 30.69 44.18 -0.95
N ALA A 145 31.32 43.11 -1.41
CA ALA A 145 32.27 42.28 -0.64
C ALA A 145 31.70 41.66 0.66
N GLY A 146 30.36 41.54 0.78
CA GLY A 146 29.73 40.92 1.93
C GLY A 146 29.87 39.40 1.93
N ALA A 147 30.09 38.85 3.12
CA ALA A 147 30.05 37.38 3.30
C ALA A 147 28.62 36.84 3.06
N PRO A 148 28.47 35.61 2.57
CA PRO A 148 27.16 35.02 2.34
C PRO A 148 26.38 34.85 3.65
N PHE A 149 25.08 35.02 3.59
CA PHE A 149 24.19 34.69 4.69
C PHE A 149 23.94 33.17 4.75
N GLN A 150 23.85 32.66 5.96
CA GLN A 150 23.38 31.27 6.18
C GLN A 150 21.90 31.33 6.55
N VAL A 151 21.08 30.73 5.72
CA VAL A 151 19.62 30.65 5.89
C VAL A 151 19.23 29.22 6.21
N ALA A 152 18.65 29.02 7.37
CA ALA A 152 18.03 27.76 7.75
C ALA A 152 16.51 27.93 7.63
N LEU A 153 15.88 27.04 6.89
CA LEU A 153 14.45 27.05 6.61
C LEU A 153 13.86 25.70 6.95
N ALA A 154 12.74 25.67 7.69
CA ALA A 154 12.06 24.44 8.04
C ALA A 154 10.55 24.63 8.04
N VAL A 155 9.85 23.58 7.63
CA VAL A 155 8.39 23.46 7.71
C VAL A 155 8.04 22.48 8.82
N ASN A 156 7.04 22.82 9.64
CA ASN A 156 6.47 21.91 10.62
C ASN A 156 5.61 20.86 9.91
N ILE A 157 6.02 19.60 9.97
CA ILE A 157 5.35 18.47 9.31
C ILE A 157 4.55 17.61 10.30
N THR A 158 4.39 18.02 11.55
CA THR A 158 3.69 17.25 12.59
C THR A 158 2.29 16.90 12.14
N HIS A 159 1.55 17.89 11.62
CA HIS A 159 0.19 17.68 11.14
C HIS A 159 0.13 16.69 9.97
N HIS A 160 1.07 16.79 9.03
CA HIS A 160 1.20 15.86 7.91
C HIS A 160 1.53 14.44 8.38
N GLN A 161 2.38 14.28 9.40
CA GLN A 161 2.74 12.97 9.95
C GLN A 161 1.58 12.30 10.68
N VAL A 162 0.81 13.07 11.47
CA VAL A 162 -0.40 12.55 12.13
C VAL A 162 -1.41 12.08 11.09
N PHE A 163 -1.71 12.92 10.11
CA PHE A 163 -2.61 12.60 9.02
C PHE A 163 -2.17 11.35 8.22
N THR A 164 -0.89 11.28 7.84
CA THR A 164 -0.34 10.13 7.13
C THR A 164 -0.42 8.85 7.95
N THR A 165 -0.23 8.95 9.28
CA THR A 165 -0.33 7.80 10.19
C THR A 165 -1.77 7.31 10.31
N GLU A 166 -2.74 8.22 10.41
CA GLU A 166 -4.16 7.88 10.45
C GLU A 166 -4.63 7.22 9.16
N ILE A 167 -4.25 7.77 8.01
CA ILE A 167 -4.55 7.17 6.71
C ILE A 167 -3.91 5.79 6.58
N ARG A 168 -2.65 5.65 6.96
CA ARG A 168 -1.95 4.36 6.92
C ARG A 168 -2.65 3.31 7.77
N ASN A 169 -3.08 3.67 8.97
CA ASN A 169 -3.83 2.76 9.84
C ASN A 169 -5.18 2.38 9.21
N THR A 170 -5.88 3.35 8.63
CA THR A 170 -7.14 3.11 7.91
C THR A 170 -6.94 2.15 6.73
N ILE A 171 -5.88 2.34 5.94
CA ILE A 171 -5.53 1.46 4.83
C ILE A 171 -5.26 0.03 5.33
N TRP A 172 -4.49 -0.12 6.41
CA TRP A 172 -4.21 -1.45 6.97
C TRP A 172 -5.44 -2.14 7.52
N ILE A 173 -6.34 -1.41 8.18
CA ILE A 173 -7.64 -1.94 8.63
C ILE A 173 -8.47 -2.39 7.43
N ALA A 174 -8.56 -1.57 6.38
CA ALA A 174 -9.29 -1.92 5.17
C ALA A 174 -8.71 -3.17 4.47
N ILE A 175 -7.38 -3.30 4.41
CA ILE A 175 -6.69 -4.49 3.89
C ILE A 175 -7.04 -5.72 4.72
N CYS A 176 -6.96 -5.65 6.05
CA CYS A 176 -7.30 -6.77 6.93
C CYS A 176 -8.76 -7.21 6.74
N CYS A 177 -9.71 -6.27 6.71
CA CYS A 177 -11.12 -6.55 6.44
C CYS A 177 -11.32 -7.17 5.05
N GLY A 178 -10.63 -6.65 4.03
CA GLY A 178 -10.67 -7.17 2.67
C GLY A 178 -10.16 -8.61 2.58
N ILE A 179 -9.05 -8.92 3.23
CA ILE A 179 -8.47 -10.28 3.27
C ILE A 179 -9.48 -11.27 3.91
N VAL A 180 -10.09 -10.88 5.03
CA VAL A 180 -11.09 -11.71 5.71
C VAL A 180 -12.30 -11.94 4.80
N LEU A 181 -12.80 -10.87 4.17
CA LEU A 181 -13.96 -10.96 3.27
C LEU A 181 -13.67 -11.86 2.06
N ILE A 182 -12.49 -11.69 1.42
CA ILE A 182 -12.06 -12.52 0.30
C ILE A 182 -11.94 -14.00 0.75
N GLY A 183 -11.39 -14.25 1.93
CA GLY A 183 -11.30 -15.59 2.48
C GLY A 183 -12.66 -16.26 2.65
N ILE A 184 -13.63 -15.54 3.20
CA ILE A 184 -15.01 -16.02 3.37
C ILE A 184 -15.66 -16.30 2.01
N LEU A 185 -15.55 -15.35 1.05
CA LEU A 185 -16.11 -15.51 -0.28
C LEU A 185 -15.48 -16.68 -1.04
N ALA A 186 -14.15 -16.81 -0.99
CA ALA A 186 -13.44 -17.92 -1.61
C ALA A 186 -13.85 -19.27 -1.03
N TRP A 187 -13.99 -19.35 0.29
CA TRP A 187 -14.51 -20.55 0.95
C TRP A 187 -15.93 -20.88 0.51
N PHE A 188 -16.82 -19.89 0.50
CA PHE A 188 -18.20 -20.05 0.10
C PHE A 188 -18.33 -20.52 -1.36
N MET A 189 -17.60 -19.87 -2.27
CA MET A 189 -17.59 -20.23 -3.70
C MET A 189 -17.01 -21.65 -3.92
N ALA A 190 -15.89 -21.97 -3.27
CA ALA A 190 -15.30 -23.30 -3.39
C ALA A 190 -16.20 -24.39 -2.78
N HIS A 191 -16.89 -24.07 -1.68
CA HIS A 191 -17.82 -25.01 -1.06
C HIS A 191 -19.05 -25.27 -1.95
N ARG A 192 -19.60 -24.22 -2.51
CA ARG A 192 -20.80 -24.30 -3.36
C ARG A 192 -20.48 -24.84 -4.75
N GLY A 193 -19.37 -24.42 -5.36
CA GLY A 193 -18.95 -24.88 -6.69
C GLY A 193 -18.56 -26.34 -6.75
N LEU A 194 -18.10 -26.91 -5.64
CA LEU A 194 -17.77 -28.36 -5.56
C LEU A 194 -18.91 -29.23 -5.01
N ALA A 195 -20.07 -28.66 -4.71
CA ALA A 195 -21.22 -29.41 -4.23
C ALA A 195 -21.69 -30.48 -5.24
N PRO A 196 -21.86 -30.15 -6.57
CA PRO A 196 -22.29 -31.14 -7.55
C PRO A 196 -21.34 -32.34 -7.66
N LEU A 197 -20.02 -32.07 -7.57
CA LEU A 197 -19.03 -33.16 -7.60
C LEU A 197 -19.18 -34.14 -6.40
N ARG A 198 -19.51 -33.59 -5.23
CA ARG A 198 -19.74 -34.40 -4.03
C ARG A 198 -21.02 -35.23 -4.17
N GLU A 199 -22.06 -34.71 -4.78
CA GLU A 199 -23.30 -35.42 -5.05
C GLU A 199 -23.06 -36.58 -6.02
N ILE A 200 -22.29 -36.39 -7.08
CA ILE A 200 -21.89 -37.45 -8.01
C ILE A 200 -21.14 -38.54 -7.27
N VAL A 201 -20.14 -38.22 -6.46
CA VAL A 201 -19.34 -39.16 -5.68
C VAL A 201 -20.21 -39.94 -4.69
N GLN A 202 -21.21 -39.28 -4.12
CA GLN A 202 -22.13 -39.90 -3.18
C GLN A 202 -23.06 -40.89 -3.89
N HIS A 203 -23.64 -40.51 -5.04
CA HIS A 203 -24.42 -41.43 -5.88
C HIS A 203 -23.63 -42.67 -6.31
N ILE A 204 -22.34 -42.48 -6.65
CA ILE A 204 -21.43 -43.60 -6.98
C ILE A 204 -21.23 -44.55 -5.79
N ARG A 205 -21.13 -44.02 -4.57
CA ARG A 205 -20.93 -44.85 -3.36
C ARG A 205 -22.17 -45.60 -2.93
N ASP A 206 -23.34 -45.05 -3.17
CA ASP A 206 -24.62 -45.64 -2.77
C ASP A 206 -25.12 -46.66 -3.81
N MET A 207 -24.43 -46.78 -4.95
CA MET A 207 -24.71 -47.82 -5.95
C MET A 207 -24.33 -49.20 -5.47
N SER A 208 -25.30 -50.10 -5.48
CA SER A 208 -25.14 -51.53 -5.27
C SER A 208 -25.62 -52.30 -6.50
N ALA A 209 -25.31 -53.60 -6.60
CA ALA A 209 -25.70 -54.41 -7.74
C ALA A 209 -27.22 -54.41 -8.01
N ASP A 210 -28.04 -54.12 -6.99
CA ASP A 210 -29.49 -54.06 -7.10
C ASP A 210 -30.03 -52.69 -7.63
N HIS A 211 -29.16 -51.67 -7.79
CA HIS A 211 -29.56 -50.32 -8.14
C HIS A 211 -28.74 -49.73 -9.30
N LEU A 212 -28.40 -50.56 -10.30
CA LEU A 212 -27.65 -50.15 -11.50
C LEU A 212 -28.45 -49.24 -12.46
N ASN A 213 -29.76 -49.11 -12.25
CA ASN A 213 -30.66 -48.33 -13.11
C ASN A 213 -30.59 -46.82 -12.89
N ALA A 214 -29.91 -46.35 -11.83
CA ALA A 214 -29.77 -44.91 -11.59
C ALA A 214 -28.83 -44.30 -12.62
N ARG A 215 -29.26 -43.24 -13.28
CA ARG A 215 -28.47 -42.47 -14.27
C ARG A 215 -28.29 -41.03 -13.79
N LEU A 216 -27.11 -40.48 -14.05
CA LEU A 216 -26.90 -39.05 -13.86
C LEU A 216 -27.59 -38.29 -14.99
N THR A 217 -28.54 -37.42 -14.67
CA THR A 217 -29.22 -36.59 -15.69
C THR A 217 -28.41 -35.33 -15.99
N SER A 218 -28.24 -35.03 -17.28
CA SER A 218 -27.47 -33.84 -17.72
C SER A 218 -28.02 -32.53 -17.18
N GLU A 219 -29.29 -32.46 -16.76
CA GLU A 219 -29.92 -31.27 -16.18
C GLU A 219 -29.47 -30.99 -14.71
N SER A 220 -28.97 -32.03 -14.03
CA SER A 220 -28.52 -31.90 -12.63
C SER A 220 -27.01 -31.66 -12.49
N VAL A 221 -26.27 -31.62 -13.60
CA VAL A 221 -24.81 -31.59 -13.62
C VAL A 221 -24.34 -30.32 -14.37
N PRO A 222 -23.38 -29.56 -13.80
CA PRO A 222 -22.75 -28.44 -14.53
C PRO A 222 -22.15 -28.89 -15.86
N VAL A 223 -22.14 -27.95 -16.82
CA VAL A 223 -21.64 -28.21 -18.20
C VAL A 223 -20.22 -28.80 -18.21
N GLU A 224 -19.36 -28.36 -17.29
CA GLU A 224 -17.98 -28.81 -17.14
C GLU A 224 -17.85 -30.27 -16.68
N LEU A 225 -18.92 -30.83 -16.12
CA LEU A 225 -18.97 -32.21 -15.63
C LEU A 225 -19.81 -33.11 -16.54
N ASN A 226 -20.31 -32.62 -17.66
CA ASN A 226 -21.19 -33.34 -18.56
C ASN A 226 -20.49 -34.58 -19.19
N ASP A 227 -19.22 -34.36 -19.61
CA ASP A 227 -18.41 -35.47 -20.15
C ASP A 227 -18.17 -36.59 -19.12
N LEU A 228 -17.99 -36.19 -17.86
CA LEU A 228 -17.86 -37.18 -16.75
C LEU A 228 -19.17 -37.94 -16.53
N ALA A 229 -20.31 -37.24 -16.57
CA ALA A 229 -21.62 -37.84 -16.42
C ALA A 229 -21.91 -38.85 -17.55
N HIS A 230 -21.59 -38.50 -18.79
CA HIS A 230 -21.72 -39.38 -19.95
C HIS A 230 -20.83 -40.64 -19.82
N ALA A 231 -19.53 -40.45 -19.55
CA ALA A 231 -18.60 -41.56 -19.36
C ALA A 231 -19.03 -42.50 -18.22
N PHE A 232 -19.59 -41.94 -17.15
CA PHE A 232 -20.12 -42.69 -16.05
C PHE A 232 -21.37 -43.51 -16.42
N ASN A 233 -22.33 -42.89 -17.11
CA ASN A 233 -23.52 -43.56 -17.60
C ASN A 233 -23.20 -44.70 -18.58
N ASP A 234 -22.21 -44.53 -19.47
CA ASP A 234 -21.71 -45.52 -20.38
C ASP A 234 -21.11 -46.73 -19.64
N MET A 235 -20.35 -46.47 -18.59
CA MET A 235 -19.78 -47.51 -17.72
C MET A 235 -20.89 -48.29 -17.04
N LEU A 236 -21.92 -47.63 -16.51
CA LEU A 236 -23.06 -48.30 -15.88
C LEU A 236 -23.82 -49.19 -16.88
N SER A 237 -24.04 -48.74 -18.10
CA SER A 237 -24.69 -49.53 -19.14
C SER A 237 -23.92 -50.85 -19.43
N ARG A 238 -22.59 -50.75 -19.54
CA ARG A 238 -21.74 -51.95 -19.74
C ARG A 238 -21.77 -52.91 -18.56
N LEU A 239 -21.82 -52.36 -17.34
CA LEU A 239 -21.96 -53.22 -16.13
C LEU A 239 -23.32 -53.91 -16.10
N GLU A 240 -24.39 -53.20 -16.37
CA GLU A 240 -25.75 -53.74 -16.43
C GLU A 240 -25.86 -54.90 -17.44
N ASP A 241 -25.33 -54.69 -18.66
CA ASP A 241 -25.27 -55.71 -19.72
C ASP A 241 -24.44 -56.92 -19.30
N SER A 242 -23.36 -56.70 -18.57
CA SER A 242 -22.51 -57.82 -18.06
C SER A 242 -23.19 -58.61 -16.97
N PHE A 243 -23.85 -57.94 -16.04
CA PHE A 243 -24.64 -58.60 -14.99
C PHE A 243 -25.83 -59.37 -15.55
N ARG A 244 -26.54 -58.82 -16.55
CA ARG A 244 -27.65 -59.51 -17.21
C ARG A 244 -27.17 -60.81 -17.85
N ARG A 245 -26.07 -60.77 -18.62
CA ARG A 245 -25.48 -62.00 -19.23
C ARG A 245 -25.05 -63.01 -18.17
N LEU A 246 -24.49 -62.59 -17.05
CA LEU A 246 -24.08 -63.48 -15.97
C LEU A 246 -25.29 -64.11 -15.30
N SER A 247 -26.36 -63.35 -15.10
CA SER A 247 -27.63 -63.82 -14.52
C SER A 247 -28.31 -64.85 -15.45
N ASP A 248 -28.37 -64.56 -16.75
CA ASP A 248 -28.96 -65.48 -17.75
C ASP A 248 -28.16 -66.77 -17.81
N PHE A 249 -26.81 -66.67 -17.82
CA PHE A 249 -25.95 -67.89 -17.80
C PHE A 249 -26.10 -68.72 -16.51
N SER A 250 -26.22 -68.04 -15.35
CA SER A 250 -26.44 -68.71 -14.07
C SER A 250 -27.81 -69.38 -13.98
N SER A 251 -28.83 -68.79 -14.62
CA SER A 251 -30.18 -69.32 -14.69
C SER A 251 -30.23 -70.55 -15.59
N ASP A 252 -29.53 -70.55 -16.74
CA ASP A 252 -29.44 -71.66 -17.66
C ASP A 252 -28.78 -72.90 -17.00
N ILE A 253 -27.68 -72.68 -16.24
CA ILE A 253 -27.00 -73.73 -15.49
C ILE A 253 -27.89 -74.36 -14.37
N ALA A 254 -28.76 -73.55 -13.75
CA ALA A 254 -29.64 -73.97 -12.70
C ALA A 254 -30.86 -74.80 -13.19
N HIS A 255 -31.13 -74.69 -14.50
CA HIS A 255 -32.25 -75.41 -15.17
C HIS A 255 -31.83 -76.73 -15.85
N GLU A 256 -30.54 -77.01 -15.99
CA GLU A 256 -29.99 -78.29 -16.43
C GLU A 256 -29.74 -79.22 -15.22
#